data_42686e675ccf39a4f7d160e1b2a93693
#
_entry.id   42686e675ccf39a4f7d160e1b2a93693
#
_cell.length_a   1.000
_cell.length_b   1.000
_cell.length_c   1.000
_cell.angle_alpha   90.00
_cell.angle_beta   90.00
_cell.angle_gamma   90.00
#
_symmetry.space_group_name_H-M   'P 1'
#
loop_
_entity.id
_entity.type
_entity.pdbx_description
1 polymer ?
#
loop_
_entity_poly.entity_id
_entity_poly.type
_entity_poly.pdbx_seq_one_letter_code
_entity_poly.pdbx_strand_id
1 'polypeptide(L)'
;ALPDNELVTLSFSSERMHKQAAAAMEEMNKAYKSETGSDLGINEAYRDCETQIAYADPNSSRYQGGLAKPAPPCSSNHGWGLAADISVGGFDTPVYNWLTANAHKYGFVHPKWAERDGSKPEAWHWEYARRVAN
;
A
#
# COMPACT_ATOMS: atom_id res chain seq x y z
N ALA A 1 1.65 -15.88 6.67
CA ALA A 1 1.19 -15.43 5.34
C ALA A 1 -0.29 -15.71 5.18
N LEU A 2 -0.97 -14.91 4.37
CA LEU A 2 -2.37 -15.13 4.11
C LEU A 2 -2.55 -16.30 3.15
N PRO A 3 -3.63 -17.08 3.33
CA PRO A 3 -3.95 -18.11 2.34
C PRO A 3 -4.23 -17.48 0.98
N ASP A 4 -3.88 -18.16 -0.08
CA ASP A 4 -4.08 -17.63 -1.43
C ASP A 4 -5.53 -17.25 -1.71
N ASN A 5 -6.50 -17.96 -1.12
CA ASN A 5 -7.91 -17.65 -1.38
C ASN A 5 -8.38 -16.37 -0.70
N GLU A 6 -7.54 -15.77 0.16
CA GLU A 6 -7.85 -14.49 0.76
C GLU A 6 -7.23 -13.32 -0.02
N LEU A 7 -6.45 -13.63 -1.05
CA LEU A 7 -5.78 -12.61 -1.85
C LEU A 7 -6.39 -12.50 -3.24
N VAL A 8 -6.47 -11.29 -3.73
CA VAL A 8 -7.01 -11.01 -5.05
C VAL A 8 -6.01 -10.13 -5.81
N THR A 9 -5.73 -10.47 -7.04
CA THR A 9 -4.90 -9.63 -7.90
C THR A 9 -5.74 -8.45 -8.37
N LEU A 10 -5.18 -7.24 -8.26
CA LEU A 10 -5.88 -6.05 -8.74
C LEU A 10 -6.03 -6.12 -10.26
N SER A 11 -7.12 -5.56 -10.78
CA SER A 11 -7.38 -5.62 -12.22
C SER A 11 -6.44 -4.74 -13.04
N PHE A 12 -5.84 -3.73 -12.41
CA PHE A 12 -4.99 -2.75 -13.09
C PHE A 12 -3.52 -2.85 -12.66
N SER A 13 -3.15 -3.93 -12.00
CA SER A 13 -1.81 -4.12 -11.47
C SER A 13 -1.55 -5.61 -11.29
N SER A 14 -0.30 -6.03 -11.25
CA SER A 14 0.04 -7.41 -10.95
C SER A 14 0.06 -7.67 -9.44
N GLU A 15 -0.15 -6.64 -8.64
CA GLU A 15 -0.10 -6.75 -7.18
C GLU A 15 -1.38 -7.34 -6.61
N ARG A 16 -1.25 -7.99 -5.44
CA ARG A 16 -2.36 -8.64 -4.76
C ARG A 16 -2.65 -7.96 -3.44
N MET A 17 -3.91 -8.00 -3.03
CA MET A 17 -4.34 -7.48 -1.73
C MET A 17 -5.38 -8.42 -1.13
N HIS A 18 -5.59 -8.31 0.19
CA HIS A 18 -6.70 -8.99 0.83
C HIS A 18 -7.98 -8.61 0.08
N LYS A 19 -8.86 -9.56 -0.12
CA LYS A 19 -10.02 -9.36 -1.00
C LYS A 19 -10.86 -8.13 -0.67
N GLN A 20 -11.02 -7.79 0.61
CA GLN A 20 -11.77 -6.60 0.98
C GLN A 20 -11.03 -5.32 0.60
N ALA A 21 -9.72 -5.29 0.87
CA ALA A 21 -8.90 -4.14 0.50
C ALA A 21 -8.80 -4.02 -1.02
N ALA A 22 -8.73 -5.15 -1.73
CA ALA A 22 -8.69 -5.15 -3.19
C ALA A 22 -9.96 -4.55 -3.78
N ALA A 23 -11.13 -4.95 -3.24
CA ALA A 23 -12.39 -4.40 -3.72
C ALA A 23 -12.46 -2.89 -3.51
N ALA A 24 -11.99 -2.42 -2.36
CA ALA A 24 -11.95 -0.99 -2.06
C ALA A 24 -10.97 -0.27 -2.98
N MET A 25 -9.81 -0.88 -3.24
CA MET A 25 -8.83 -0.30 -4.15
C MET A 25 -9.36 -0.20 -5.58
N GLU A 26 -10.13 -1.21 -6.02
CA GLU A 26 -10.74 -1.16 -7.35
C GLU A 26 -11.70 0.02 -7.47
N GLU A 27 -12.51 0.25 -6.43
CA GLU A 27 -13.44 1.38 -6.45
C GLU A 27 -12.71 2.71 -6.43
N MET A 28 -11.66 2.80 -5.62
CA MET A 28 -10.85 4.02 -5.57
C MET A 28 -10.18 4.30 -6.91
N ASN A 29 -9.62 3.26 -7.53
CA ASN A 29 -8.97 3.41 -8.83
C ASN A 29 -9.96 3.80 -9.91
N LYS A 30 -11.17 3.27 -9.84
CA LYS A 30 -12.20 3.61 -10.80
C LYS A 30 -12.52 5.11 -10.75
N ALA A 31 -12.63 5.65 -9.54
CA ALA A 31 -12.87 7.09 -9.36
C ALA A 31 -11.68 7.91 -9.85
N TYR A 32 -10.47 7.48 -9.50
CA TYR A 32 -9.26 8.19 -9.93
C TYR A 32 -9.16 8.22 -11.45
N LYS A 33 -9.39 7.08 -12.09
CA LYS A 33 -9.30 6.97 -13.54
C LYS A 33 -10.39 7.79 -14.23
N SER A 34 -11.56 7.86 -13.62
CA SER A 34 -12.66 8.67 -14.16
C SER A 34 -12.29 10.14 -14.19
N GLU A 35 -11.53 10.62 -13.20
CA GLU A 35 -11.16 12.02 -13.10
C GLU A 35 -9.89 12.36 -13.87
N THR A 36 -8.94 11.42 -13.98
CA THR A 36 -7.64 11.72 -14.51
C THR A 36 -7.33 11.02 -15.84
N GLY A 37 -8.10 9.99 -16.16
CA GLY A 37 -7.85 9.20 -17.37
C GLY A 37 -6.79 8.12 -17.19
N SER A 38 -6.20 7.99 -16.00
CA SER A 38 -5.13 7.05 -15.75
C SER A 38 -5.42 6.18 -14.54
N ASP A 39 -4.87 4.96 -14.54
CA ASP A 39 -4.93 4.09 -13.36
C ASP A 39 -3.94 4.58 -12.31
N LEU A 40 -4.23 4.30 -11.05
CA LEU A 40 -3.24 4.47 -9.98
C LEU A 40 -2.11 3.47 -10.24
N GLY A 41 -0.87 3.89 -10.01
CA GLY A 41 0.27 2.99 -10.09
C GLY A 41 0.50 2.33 -8.75
N ILE A 42 0.53 1.01 -8.71
CA ILE A 42 0.77 0.25 -7.47
C ILE A 42 2.14 -0.37 -7.56
N ASN A 43 3.08 0.13 -6.77
CA ASN A 43 4.45 -0.37 -6.79
C ASN A 43 4.58 -1.67 -6.02
N GLU A 44 3.88 -1.78 -4.89
CA GLU A 44 3.89 -2.99 -4.10
C GLU A 44 2.67 -3.03 -3.21
N ALA A 45 2.10 -4.21 -3.00
CA ALA A 45 0.99 -4.38 -2.07
C ALA A 45 1.27 -5.57 -1.16
N TYR A 46 0.68 -6.74 -1.40
CA TYR A 46 0.94 -7.88 -0.53
C TYR A 46 2.41 -8.29 -0.61
N ARG A 47 2.99 -8.49 0.56
CA ARG A 47 4.37 -8.94 0.68
C ARG A 47 4.43 -9.94 1.81
N ASP A 48 4.76 -11.18 1.50
CA ASP A 48 4.74 -12.22 2.51
C ASP A 48 5.92 -12.09 3.49
N CYS A 49 5.88 -12.90 4.53
CA CYS A 49 6.87 -12.87 5.59
C CYS A 49 8.28 -13.20 5.08
N GLU A 50 8.40 -14.13 4.16
CA GLU A 50 9.70 -14.49 3.61
C GLU A 50 10.32 -13.31 2.86
N THR A 51 9.52 -12.57 2.13
CA THR A 51 10.01 -11.40 1.42
C THR A 51 10.47 -10.34 2.39
N GLN A 52 9.75 -10.13 3.49
CA GLN A 52 10.17 -9.17 4.50
C GLN A 52 11.49 -9.56 5.15
N ILE A 53 11.68 -10.84 5.43
CA ILE A 53 12.93 -11.34 5.98
C ILE A 53 14.07 -11.08 4.98
N ALA A 54 13.84 -11.37 3.70
CA ALA A 54 14.86 -11.14 2.67
C ALA A 54 15.25 -9.67 2.57
N TYR A 55 14.29 -8.76 2.67
CA TYR A 55 14.57 -7.33 2.60
C TYR A 55 15.41 -6.85 3.78
N ALA A 56 15.29 -7.50 4.93
CA ALA A 56 15.99 -7.12 6.13
C ALA A 56 17.34 -7.83 6.30
N ASP A 57 17.63 -8.85 5.50
CA ASP A 57 18.84 -9.67 5.63
C ASP A 57 19.94 -9.15 4.70
N PRO A 58 21.06 -8.61 5.28
CA PRO A 58 22.16 -8.09 4.46
C PRO A 58 22.78 -9.12 3.52
N ASN A 59 22.59 -10.41 3.78
CA ASN A 59 23.14 -11.46 2.91
C ASN A 59 22.18 -11.85 1.80
N SER A 60 20.99 -11.27 1.77
CA SER A 60 20.02 -11.58 0.73
C SER A 60 20.26 -10.74 -0.50
N SER A 61 20.06 -11.31 -1.70
CA SER A 61 20.12 -10.55 -2.93
C SER A 61 19.00 -9.51 -3.03
N ARG A 62 18.02 -9.62 -2.15
CA ARG A 62 16.87 -8.70 -2.11
C ARG A 62 16.99 -7.65 -1.01
N TYR A 63 18.15 -7.53 -0.41
CA TYR A 63 18.37 -6.63 0.71
C TYR A 63 18.08 -5.18 0.36
N GLN A 64 17.34 -4.51 1.23
CA GLN A 64 16.98 -3.10 1.06
C GLN A 64 17.41 -2.25 2.25
N GLY A 65 18.46 -2.68 2.95
CA GLY A 65 18.88 -2.04 4.18
C GLY A 65 19.48 -0.65 4.03
N GLY A 66 19.80 -0.24 2.81
CA GLY A 66 20.29 1.12 2.58
C GLY A 66 19.18 2.15 2.53
N LEU A 67 17.94 1.69 2.58
CA LEU A 67 16.77 2.55 2.56
C LEU A 67 16.18 2.64 3.94
N ALA A 68 14.96 3.17 4.04
CA ALA A 68 14.28 3.19 5.32
C ALA A 68 14.21 1.77 5.87
N LYS A 69 14.46 1.63 7.17
CA LYS A 69 14.46 0.35 7.80
C LYS A 69 13.13 -0.34 7.61
N PRO A 70 13.08 -1.56 7.10
CA PRO A 70 11.80 -2.25 6.97
C PRO A 70 11.23 -2.55 8.36
N ALA A 71 9.91 -2.69 8.42
CA ALA A 71 9.25 -3.11 9.66
C ALA A 71 9.79 -4.47 10.09
N PRO A 72 9.69 -4.82 11.37
CA PRO A 72 10.08 -6.16 11.81
C PRO A 72 9.37 -7.22 10.95
N PRO A 73 10.06 -8.31 10.64
CA PRO A 73 9.47 -9.34 9.77
C PRO A 73 8.09 -9.77 10.25
N CYS A 74 7.17 -9.94 9.33
CA CYS A 74 5.82 -10.44 9.57
C CYS A 74 4.93 -9.51 10.37
N SER A 75 5.33 -8.25 10.56
CA SER A 75 4.52 -7.30 11.33
C SER A 75 3.90 -6.19 10.48
N SER A 76 4.27 -6.09 9.20
CA SER A 76 3.80 -5.02 8.33
C SER A 76 2.39 -5.31 7.81
N ASN A 77 1.59 -4.26 7.59
CA ASN A 77 0.28 -4.40 6.96
C ASN A 77 0.39 -4.89 5.51
N HIS A 78 1.55 -4.78 4.88
CA HIS A 78 1.79 -5.42 3.59
C HIS A 78 1.65 -6.94 3.70
N GLY A 79 2.07 -7.52 4.83
CA GLY A 79 1.96 -8.95 5.07
C GLY A 79 0.54 -9.42 5.32
N TRP A 80 -0.39 -8.49 5.59
CA TRP A 80 -1.80 -8.80 5.75
C TRP A 80 -2.61 -8.45 4.51
N GLY A 81 -1.94 -7.96 3.45
CA GLY A 81 -2.63 -7.56 2.23
C GLY A 81 -3.45 -6.30 2.37
N LEU A 82 -3.17 -5.48 3.38
CA LEU A 82 -3.97 -4.29 3.69
C LEU A 82 -3.28 -2.98 3.30
N ALA A 83 -2.02 -3.01 2.91
CA ALA A 83 -1.28 -1.81 2.55
C ALA A 83 -0.85 -1.85 1.09
N ALA A 84 -0.75 -0.69 0.49
CA ALA A 84 -0.24 -0.55 -0.86
C ALA A 84 0.70 0.64 -0.94
N ASP A 85 1.80 0.45 -1.65
CA ASP A 85 2.69 1.54 -1.98
C ASP A 85 2.26 2.07 -3.35
N ILE A 86 1.72 3.27 -3.36
CA ILE A 86 1.16 3.89 -4.55
C ILE A 86 2.16 4.87 -5.14
N SER A 87 2.34 4.83 -6.45
CA SER A 87 3.25 5.75 -7.14
C SER A 87 2.70 7.16 -7.08
N VAL A 88 3.11 7.91 -6.09
CA VAL A 88 2.62 9.27 -5.91
C VAL A 88 3.65 10.33 -6.33
N GLY A 89 4.93 9.96 -6.42
CA GLY A 89 5.96 10.91 -6.84
C GLY A 89 6.44 11.84 -5.75
N GLY A 90 5.92 11.73 -4.55
CA GLY A 90 6.32 12.57 -3.42
C GLY A 90 5.11 13.22 -2.76
N PHE A 91 5.37 14.04 -1.75
CA PHE A 91 4.33 14.83 -1.12
C PHE A 91 3.96 16.00 -2.03
N ASP A 92 2.73 16.47 -1.94
CA ASP A 92 2.22 17.63 -2.69
C ASP A 92 2.15 17.46 -4.21
N THR A 93 2.22 16.23 -4.70
CA THR A 93 1.99 15.96 -6.12
C THR A 93 0.48 15.85 -6.38
N PRO A 94 0.05 15.94 -7.64
CA PRO A 94 -1.37 15.76 -7.94
C PRO A 94 -1.94 14.43 -7.46
N VAL A 95 -1.18 13.34 -7.60
CA VAL A 95 -1.64 12.02 -7.14
C VAL A 95 -1.76 12.01 -5.61
N TYR A 96 -0.74 12.48 -4.92
CA TYR A 96 -0.77 12.53 -3.46
C TYR A 96 -1.93 13.39 -2.97
N ASN A 97 -2.13 14.53 -3.59
CA ASN A 97 -3.22 15.42 -3.19
C ASN A 97 -4.58 14.80 -3.45
N TRP A 98 -4.74 14.07 -4.56
CA TRP A 98 -5.98 13.37 -4.84
C TRP A 98 -6.26 12.32 -3.78
N LEU A 99 -5.25 11.55 -3.41
CA LEU A 99 -5.40 10.53 -2.38
C LEU A 99 -5.75 11.16 -1.04
N THR A 100 -5.07 12.25 -0.68
CA THR A 100 -5.36 12.94 0.58
C THR A 100 -6.82 13.39 0.66
N ALA A 101 -7.37 13.84 -0.46
CA ALA A 101 -8.74 14.31 -0.49
C ALA A 101 -9.77 13.19 -0.60
N ASN A 102 -9.41 12.05 -1.17
CA ASN A 102 -10.40 11.06 -1.56
C ASN A 102 -10.25 9.66 -0.95
N ALA A 103 -9.04 9.27 -0.54
CA ALA A 103 -8.80 7.88 -0.14
C ALA A 103 -9.71 7.42 1.01
N HIS A 104 -10.00 8.32 1.95
CA HIS A 104 -10.84 7.96 3.09
C HIS A 104 -12.24 7.50 2.68
N LYS A 105 -12.73 7.97 1.54
CA LYS A 105 -14.04 7.56 1.04
C LYS A 105 -14.09 6.08 0.70
N TYR A 106 -12.93 5.50 0.48
CA TYR A 106 -12.79 4.09 0.09
C TYR A 106 -12.15 3.26 1.19
N GLY A 107 -12.01 3.85 2.39
CA GLY A 107 -11.46 3.13 3.53
C GLY A 107 -9.94 3.12 3.61
N PHE A 108 -9.27 3.91 2.78
CA PHE A 108 -7.81 4.00 2.84
C PHE A 108 -7.36 5.23 3.60
N VAL A 109 -6.30 5.07 4.37
CA VAL A 109 -5.74 6.16 5.16
C VAL A 109 -4.23 6.24 4.93
N HIS A 110 -3.69 7.43 5.11
CA HIS A 110 -2.26 7.64 5.15
C HIS A 110 -1.88 7.64 6.63
N PRO A 111 -1.12 6.64 7.10
CA PRO A 111 -0.83 6.56 8.54
C PRO A 111 -0.08 7.79 9.04
N LYS A 112 -0.33 8.15 10.28
CA LYS A 112 0.29 9.33 10.85
C LYS A 112 1.81 9.27 10.82
N TRP A 113 2.39 8.09 11.06
CA TRP A 113 3.84 7.94 11.04
C TRP A 113 4.43 8.18 9.65
N ALA A 114 3.63 8.02 8.60
CA ALA A 114 4.07 8.18 7.21
C ALA A 114 3.83 9.58 6.66
N GLU A 115 3.22 10.47 7.45
CA GLU A 115 3.00 11.84 7.03
C GLU A 115 4.33 12.57 6.89
N ARG A 116 4.32 13.70 6.19
CA ARG A 116 5.52 14.50 5.97
C ARG A 116 6.30 14.76 7.26
N ASP A 117 5.58 15.01 8.36
CA ASP A 117 6.18 15.27 9.66
C ASP A 117 6.13 14.06 10.59
N GLY A 118 5.86 12.90 10.05
CA GLY A 118 5.81 11.68 10.84
C GLY A 118 7.18 11.12 11.16
N SER A 119 7.20 10.03 11.92
CA SER A 119 8.46 9.41 12.33
C SER A 119 9.19 8.73 11.17
N LYS A 120 8.46 8.36 10.10
CA LYS A 120 9.05 7.71 8.94
C LYS A 120 8.25 8.14 7.70
N PRO A 121 8.52 9.34 7.18
CA PRO A 121 7.71 9.87 6.08
C PRO A 121 7.74 8.97 4.83
N GLU A 122 6.56 8.59 4.37
CA GLU A 122 6.39 7.77 3.17
C GLU A 122 5.14 8.24 2.45
N ALA A 123 5.30 9.11 1.48
CA ALA A 123 4.16 9.64 0.75
C ALA A 123 3.36 8.54 0.03
N TRP A 124 4.01 7.43 -0.28
CA TRP A 124 3.46 6.34 -1.06
C TRP A 124 2.67 5.31 -0.25
N HIS A 125 2.80 5.28 1.07
CA HIS A 125 2.25 4.19 1.89
C HIS A 125 0.82 4.47 2.33
N TRP A 126 -0.11 3.66 1.85
CA TRP A 126 -1.54 3.82 2.16
C TRP A 126 -2.09 2.51 2.67
N GLU A 127 -2.94 2.55 3.70
CA GLU A 127 -3.47 1.37 4.34
C GLU A 127 -4.98 1.32 4.32
N TYR A 128 -5.52 0.14 4.07
CA TYR A 128 -6.95 -0.08 4.16
C TYR A 128 -7.30 -0.20 5.64
N ALA A 129 -8.04 0.78 6.14
CA ALA A 129 -8.51 0.78 7.51
C ALA A 129 -9.85 0.09 7.51
N ARG A 130 -9.85 -1.22 7.79
CA ARG A 130 -11.06 -1.98 7.80
C ARG A 130 -12.06 -1.33 8.71
N ARG A 131 -13.23 -0.97 8.18
CA ARG A 131 -14.23 -0.37 8.98
C ARG A 131 -14.80 -1.39 9.79
N VAL A 132 -14.77 -1.19 10.99
CA VAL A 132 -15.42 -2.03 11.83
C VAL A 132 -16.80 -1.72 11.76
N ALA A 133 -17.44 -2.36 11.42
CA ALA A 133 -18.70 -2.17 11.31
C ALA A 133 -19.21 -1.17 11.47
N ASN A 134 -19.25 -0.89 11.27
CA ASN A 134 -20.04 -0.20 11.25
C ASN A 134 -21.04 -0.53 11.06
#